data_9d9f11b4eb9f5a51af014de1b76c5f82
#
_entry.id   9d9f11b4eb9f5a51af014de1b76c5f82
#
_cell.length_a   1.000
_cell.length_b   1.000
_cell.length_c   1.000
_cell.angle_alpha   90.00
_cell.angle_beta   90.00
_cell.angle_gamma   90.00
#
_symmetry.space_group_name_H-M   'P 1'
#
loop_
_entity.id
_entity.type
_entity.pdbx_description
1 polymer ?
#
loop_
_entity_poly.entity_id
_entity_poly.type
_entity_poly.pdbx_seq_one_letter_code
_entity_poly.pdbx_strand_id
1 'polypeptide(L)'
;GVVFLFIANVALGSLVASGYKPTHKIIREEVSATQKASGNGLDLQAKNYLDGFVQTYFTFPEDEKEQETAVKDINAYFVQNLPVISQGIQRTPSKFEGAVMMSLTDNEATYKVTYSAGEVTTKEVKKGKDTTKQNVVKYHDETTLFTIPYQKVGSAYYISDEPYFSSVPDLQATENQVPTKTWSGTDNNSASVKKDLDKFTKSLFTAYTTDGDTLKLISKGLSLNKGQEFKSLDQATYESQGDNKYHAVVQITMKNALGTHVENYQFTIEKQKQSYFATDFKHTLPEGKKE
;
A
#
# COMPACT_ATOMS: atom_id res chain seq x y z
N GLY A 1 0.21 39.70 -27.30
CA GLY A 1 -0.07 38.55 -26.72
C GLY A 1 -1.42 38.10 -26.44
N VAL A 2 -2.25 37.40 -26.76
CA VAL A 2 -3.42 36.66 -26.28
C VAL A 2 -4.04 35.94 -27.49
N VAL A 3 -3.51 34.79 -27.91
CA VAL A 3 -4.15 33.98 -28.95
C VAL A 3 -3.99 32.46 -28.78
N PHE A 4 -3.60 31.94 -27.66
CA PHE A 4 -3.40 30.46 -27.53
C PHE A 4 -4.26 29.77 -26.46
N LEU A 5 -5.48 30.25 -26.23
CA LEU A 5 -6.32 29.72 -25.13
C LEU A 5 -7.71 29.22 -25.59
N PHE A 6 -7.93 28.92 -26.87
CA PHE A 6 -9.30 28.69 -27.34
C PHE A 6 -9.60 27.34 -28.01
N ILE A 7 -8.72 26.34 -28.00
CA ILE A 7 -8.99 25.11 -28.77
C ILE A 7 -9.50 23.94 -27.92
N ALA A 8 -9.32 23.94 -26.62
CA ALA A 8 -9.75 22.80 -25.80
C ALA A 8 -11.28 22.73 -25.53
N ASN A 9 -12.00 23.82 -25.70
CA ASN A 9 -13.43 23.91 -25.33
C ASN A 9 -14.45 23.52 -26.40
N VAL A 10 -14.05 23.34 -27.65
CA VAL A 10 -15.01 23.03 -28.73
C VAL A 10 -15.14 21.54 -28.99
N ALA A 11 -14.16 20.72 -28.55
CA ALA A 11 -14.14 19.29 -28.85
C ALA A 11 -15.07 18.44 -27.95
N LEU A 12 -15.41 18.90 -26.76
CA LEU A 12 -16.24 18.12 -25.82
C LEU A 12 -17.71 18.05 -26.18
N GLY A 13 -18.25 19.08 -26.85
CA GLY A 13 -19.67 19.14 -27.19
C GLY A 13 -20.09 18.46 -28.51
N SER A 14 -19.16 18.26 -29.44
CA SER A 14 -19.52 17.83 -30.83
C SER A 14 -19.28 16.34 -31.10
N LEU A 15 -18.56 15.60 -30.22
CA LEU A 15 -18.16 14.23 -30.48
C LEU A 15 -19.16 13.16 -30.03
N VAL A 16 -20.15 13.53 -29.23
CA VAL A 16 -21.18 12.58 -28.74
C VAL A 16 -22.25 12.28 -29.80
N ALA A 17 -22.39 13.15 -30.83
CA ALA A 17 -23.34 12.95 -31.93
C ALA A 17 -22.91 11.88 -32.95
N SER A 18 -21.68 11.39 -32.92
CA SER A 18 -21.12 10.51 -33.97
C SER A 18 -21.16 9.00 -33.66
N GLY A 19 -21.78 8.55 -32.56
CA GLY A 19 -21.99 7.13 -32.29
C GLY A 19 -20.70 6.30 -32.15
N TYR A 20 -19.57 6.88 -31.69
CA TYR A 20 -18.31 6.20 -31.50
C TYR A 20 -18.41 5.12 -30.43
N LYS A 21 -18.22 3.87 -30.81
CA LYS A 21 -18.05 2.73 -29.90
C LYS A 21 -16.55 2.47 -29.72
N PRO A 22 -15.98 2.65 -28.53
CA PRO A 22 -14.58 2.32 -28.31
C PRO A 22 -14.37 0.83 -28.49
N THR A 23 -13.49 0.44 -29.41
CA THR A 23 -13.04 -0.95 -29.59
C THR A 23 -11.95 -1.27 -28.58
N HIS A 24 -12.31 -1.44 -27.32
CA HIS A 24 -11.44 -2.19 -26.43
C HIS A 24 -11.52 -3.65 -26.83
N LYS A 25 -10.39 -4.22 -27.30
CA LYS A 25 -10.23 -5.65 -27.43
C LYS A 25 -10.19 -6.26 -26.05
N ILE A 26 -11.37 -6.48 -25.47
CA ILE A 26 -11.51 -7.31 -24.28
C ILE A 26 -11.27 -8.73 -24.74
N ILE A 27 -10.16 -9.32 -24.32
CA ILE A 27 -9.98 -10.78 -24.37
C ILE A 27 -11.01 -11.33 -23.36
N ARG A 28 -12.15 -11.76 -23.88
CA ARG A 28 -13.13 -12.53 -23.10
C ARG A 28 -12.59 -13.93 -22.97
N GLU A 29 -11.92 -14.24 -21.88
CA GLU A 29 -12.01 -15.58 -21.31
C GLU A 29 -13.39 -15.68 -20.62
N GLU A 30 -14.25 -16.53 -21.14
CA GLU A 30 -15.49 -16.91 -20.48
C GLU A 30 -15.14 -17.70 -19.22
N VAL A 31 -15.03 -17.03 -18.12
CA VAL A 31 -15.08 -17.66 -16.81
C VAL A 31 -16.54 -17.67 -16.38
N SER A 32 -17.22 -18.78 -16.66
CA SER A 32 -18.48 -19.13 -15.99
C SER A 32 -18.21 -19.30 -14.51
N ALA A 33 -18.48 -18.27 -13.72
CA ALA A 33 -18.44 -18.36 -12.27
C ALA A 33 -19.73 -17.81 -11.69
N THR A 34 -20.71 -18.69 -11.58
CA THR A 34 -21.80 -18.55 -10.61
C THR A 34 -21.19 -18.81 -9.23
N GLN A 35 -20.67 -17.78 -8.59
CA GLN A 35 -20.45 -17.79 -7.14
C GLN A 35 -21.12 -16.56 -6.54
N LYS A 36 -22.30 -16.78 -5.93
CA LYS A 36 -22.82 -15.91 -4.88
C LYS A 36 -21.84 -15.95 -3.72
N ALA A 37 -20.90 -15.02 -3.68
CA ALA A 37 -20.12 -14.72 -2.49
C ALA A 37 -20.94 -13.79 -1.59
N SER A 38 -21.75 -14.38 -0.74
CA SER A 38 -22.25 -13.74 0.48
C SER A 38 -21.08 -13.70 1.47
N GLY A 39 -20.46 -12.55 1.63
CA GLY A 39 -19.39 -12.33 2.61
C GLY A 39 -18.57 -11.11 2.21
N ASN A 40 -18.19 -10.29 3.16
CA ASN A 40 -17.40 -9.06 3.09
C ASN A 40 -16.08 -9.15 2.27
N GLY A 41 -16.13 -9.64 1.04
CA GLY A 41 -15.01 -9.73 0.11
C GLY A 41 -14.98 -8.50 -0.80
N LEU A 42 -13.77 -7.97 -1.00
CA LEU A 42 -13.49 -6.91 -1.99
C LEU A 42 -14.02 -7.33 -3.37
N ASP A 43 -14.86 -6.51 -4.02
CA ASP A 43 -15.27 -6.73 -5.41
C ASP A 43 -14.07 -6.52 -6.34
N LEU A 44 -13.37 -7.60 -6.65
CA LEU A 44 -12.17 -7.57 -7.47
C LEU A 44 -12.44 -7.12 -8.92
N GLN A 45 -13.66 -7.30 -9.42
CA GLN A 45 -14.04 -6.84 -10.75
C GLN A 45 -14.20 -5.32 -10.76
N ALA A 46 -14.88 -4.76 -9.73
CA ALA A 46 -14.96 -3.32 -9.54
C ALA A 46 -13.57 -2.72 -9.38
N LYS A 47 -12.73 -3.32 -8.52
CA LYS A 47 -11.35 -2.87 -8.34
C LYS A 47 -10.58 -2.82 -9.65
N ASN A 48 -10.61 -3.88 -10.44
CA ASN A 48 -9.87 -3.94 -11.71
C ASN A 48 -10.36 -2.87 -12.72
N TYR A 49 -11.68 -2.64 -12.79
CA TYR A 49 -12.26 -1.57 -13.61
C TYR A 49 -11.78 -0.19 -13.18
N LEU A 50 -11.82 0.08 -11.87
CA LEU A 50 -11.45 1.36 -11.28
C LEU A 50 -9.93 1.60 -11.32
N ASP A 51 -9.10 0.58 -11.16
CA ASP A 51 -7.64 0.68 -11.35
C ASP A 51 -7.30 1.19 -12.77
N GLY A 52 -8.00 0.67 -13.79
CA GLY A 52 -7.86 1.14 -15.17
C GLY A 52 -8.26 2.61 -15.34
N PHE A 53 -9.36 3.03 -14.71
CA PHE A 53 -9.78 4.43 -14.72
C PHE A 53 -8.75 5.35 -14.07
N VAL A 54 -8.26 5.00 -12.88
CA VAL A 54 -7.24 5.79 -12.16
C VAL A 54 -5.99 5.97 -13.01
N GLN A 55 -5.48 4.89 -13.59
CA GLN A 55 -4.31 4.97 -14.46
C GLN A 55 -4.56 5.88 -15.67
N THR A 56 -5.70 5.72 -16.34
CA THR A 56 -6.09 6.56 -17.50
C THR A 56 -6.24 8.02 -17.10
N TYR A 57 -6.87 8.28 -15.95
CA TYR A 57 -7.11 9.64 -15.46
C TYR A 57 -5.82 10.40 -15.16
N PHE A 58 -4.81 9.75 -14.54
CA PHE A 58 -3.55 10.39 -14.14
C PHE A 58 -2.45 10.31 -15.21
N THR A 59 -2.71 9.68 -16.36
CA THR A 59 -1.79 9.68 -17.51
C THR A 59 -2.30 10.67 -18.56
N PHE A 60 -1.67 11.86 -18.62
CA PHE A 60 -2.07 12.90 -19.55
C PHE A 60 -0.83 13.39 -20.32
N PRO A 61 -0.80 13.25 -21.66
CA PRO A 61 0.39 13.50 -22.47
C PRO A 61 0.71 14.99 -22.63
N GLU A 62 1.95 15.29 -23.06
CA GLU A 62 2.42 16.65 -23.39
C GLU A 62 1.94 17.09 -24.78
N ASP A 63 1.84 16.15 -25.72
CA ASP A 63 1.45 16.44 -27.12
C ASP A 63 -0.05 16.71 -27.23
N GLU A 64 -0.41 17.84 -27.83
CA GLU A 64 -1.81 18.30 -27.96
C GLU A 64 -2.71 17.29 -28.72
N LYS A 65 -2.18 16.58 -29.71
CA LYS A 65 -2.96 15.58 -30.46
C LYS A 65 -3.22 14.33 -29.63
N GLU A 66 -2.26 13.93 -28.81
CA GLU A 66 -2.42 12.81 -27.87
C GLU A 66 -3.37 13.17 -26.72
N GLN A 67 -3.41 14.44 -26.31
CA GLN A 67 -4.36 14.95 -25.30
C GLN A 67 -5.82 14.76 -25.70
N GLU A 68 -6.17 14.97 -26.98
CA GLU A 68 -7.53 14.70 -27.47
C GLU A 68 -7.91 13.23 -27.31
N THR A 69 -6.97 12.31 -27.55
CA THR A 69 -7.18 10.87 -27.35
C THR A 69 -7.33 10.54 -25.88
N ALA A 70 -6.47 11.09 -25.02
CA ALA A 70 -6.52 10.88 -23.58
C ALA A 70 -7.86 11.35 -22.98
N VAL A 71 -8.40 12.49 -23.42
CA VAL A 71 -9.73 12.97 -23.01
C VAL A 71 -10.84 12.00 -23.44
N LYS A 72 -10.77 11.45 -24.66
CA LYS A 72 -11.75 10.46 -25.13
C LYS A 72 -11.69 9.17 -24.29
N ASP A 73 -10.49 8.72 -23.96
CA ASP A 73 -10.29 7.52 -23.18
C ASP A 73 -10.83 7.67 -21.74
N ILE A 74 -10.63 8.84 -21.12
CA ILE A 74 -11.22 9.16 -19.82
C ILE A 74 -12.75 9.19 -19.91
N ASN A 75 -13.30 9.89 -20.91
CA ASN A 75 -14.75 10.05 -21.08
C ASN A 75 -15.46 8.72 -21.36
N ALA A 76 -14.77 7.74 -21.93
CA ALA A 76 -15.33 6.41 -22.17
C ALA A 76 -15.76 5.67 -20.87
N TYR A 77 -15.23 6.04 -19.71
CA TYR A 77 -15.63 5.47 -18.44
C TYR A 77 -16.96 6.01 -17.91
N PHE A 78 -17.41 7.19 -18.37
CA PHE A 78 -18.63 7.84 -17.87
C PHE A 78 -19.91 7.37 -18.57
N VAL A 79 -19.85 6.70 -19.69
CA VAL A 79 -20.99 6.17 -20.47
C VAL A 79 -21.95 7.24 -20.98
N GLN A 80 -22.24 8.27 -20.18
CA GLN A 80 -23.08 9.42 -20.55
C GLN A 80 -22.39 10.73 -20.16
N ASN A 81 -22.75 11.80 -20.85
CA ASN A 81 -22.23 13.12 -20.50
C ASN A 81 -22.83 13.61 -19.19
N LEU A 82 -21.96 13.97 -18.27
CA LEU A 82 -22.39 14.72 -17.09
C LEU A 82 -22.65 16.19 -17.47
N PRO A 83 -23.64 16.83 -16.87
CA PRO A 83 -23.90 18.24 -17.10
C PRO A 83 -22.76 19.08 -16.51
N VAL A 84 -21.87 19.56 -17.37
CA VAL A 84 -20.79 20.49 -16.99
C VAL A 84 -21.24 21.90 -17.24
N ILE A 85 -21.44 22.68 -16.19
CA ILE A 85 -21.89 24.07 -16.25
C ILE A 85 -20.71 25.05 -16.36
N SER A 86 -19.52 24.67 -15.89
CA SER A 86 -18.34 25.53 -15.91
C SER A 86 -17.59 25.44 -17.23
N GLN A 87 -17.14 26.60 -17.74
CA GLN A 87 -16.24 26.67 -18.90
C GLN A 87 -14.78 26.60 -18.40
N GLY A 88 -13.94 25.83 -19.09
CA GLY A 88 -12.49 25.90 -18.94
C GLY A 88 -11.88 24.87 -18.00
N ILE A 89 -12.13 23.59 -18.23
CA ILE A 89 -11.31 22.54 -17.65
C ILE A 89 -9.95 22.56 -18.37
N GLN A 90 -8.90 22.95 -17.64
CA GLN A 90 -7.52 22.86 -18.13
C GLN A 90 -6.84 21.71 -17.41
N ARG A 91 -6.22 20.81 -18.18
CA ARG A 91 -5.37 19.75 -17.66
C ARG A 91 -3.93 20.02 -18.02
N THR A 92 -3.03 19.77 -17.07
CA THR A 92 -1.60 19.77 -17.31
C THR A 92 -1.13 18.35 -17.61
N PRO A 93 -0.04 18.18 -18.37
CA PRO A 93 0.58 16.87 -18.53
C PRO A 93 0.84 16.19 -17.19
N SER A 94 0.58 14.89 -17.13
CA SER A 94 0.82 14.13 -15.90
C SER A 94 1.23 12.70 -16.21
N LYS A 95 1.97 12.09 -15.28
CA LYS A 95 2.43 10.71 -15.36
C LYS A 95 1.95 9.96 -14.12
N PHE A 96 1.22 8.90 -14.33
CA PHE A 96 0.81 8.00 -13.26
C PHE A 96 2.02 7.23 -12.73
N GLU A 97 2.26 7.28 -11.41
CA GLU A 97 3.36 6.57 -10.74
C GLU A 97 2.84 5.37 -9.95
N GLY A 98 1.63 5.47 -9.40
CA GLY A 98 1.03 4.37 -8.67
C GLY A 98 -0.22 4.76 -7.90
N ALA A 99 -1.01 3.75 -7.53
CA ALA A 99 -2.19 3.95 -6.70
C ALA A 99 -2.40 2.79 -5.72
N VAL A 100 -2.92 3.13 -4.55
CA VAL A 100 -3.35 2.17 -3.53
C VAL A 100 -4.82 2.42 -3.23
N MET A 101 -5.66 1.41 -3.40
CA MET A 101 -7.06 1.49 -3.00
C MET A 101 -7.16 1.55 -1.47
N MET A 102 -7.74 2.62 -0.95
CA MET A 102 -7.92 2.88 0.48
C MET A 102 -9.28 2.40 0.97
N SER A 103 -10.31 2.54 0.14
CA SER A 103 -11.67 2.06 0.43
C SER A 103 -12.42 1.70 -0.83
N LEU A 104 -13.35 0.78 -0.72
CA LEU A 104 -14.29 0.39 -1.76
C LEU A 104 -15.65 0.13 -1.10
N THR A 105 -16.67 0.85 -1.54
CA THR A 105 -18.08 0.64 -1.18
C THR A 105 -18.87 0.27 -2.44
N ASP A 106 -20.19 0.11 -2.33
CA ASP A 106 -21.02 -0.25 -3.49
C ASP A 106 -21.12 0.85 -4.55
N ASN A 107 -20.78 2.11 -4.21
CA ASN A 107 -20.95 3.27 -5.07
C ASN A 107 -19.78 4.26 -5.07
N GLU A 108 -18.75 4.04 -4.27
CA GLU A 108 -17.57 4.90 -4.22
C GLU A 108 -16.30 4.08 -3.97
N ALA A 109 -15.20 4.52 -4.59
CA ALA A 109 -13.87 4.01 -4.31
C ALA A 109 -12.91 5.17 -4.06
N THR A 110 -12.08 5.07 -3.03
CA THR A 110 -11.03 6.05 -2.73
C THR A 110 -9.66 5.43 -2.94
N TYR A 111 -8.83 6.10 -3.70
CA TYR A 111 -7.44 5.74 -3.93
C TYR A 111 -6.49 6.80 -3.37
N LYS A 112 -5.40 6.36 -2.78
CA LYS A 112 -4.21 7.18 -2.61
C LYS A 112 -3.38 7.06 -3.89
N VAL A 113 -3.25 8.15 -4.64
CA VAL A 113 -2.58 8.18 -5.94
C VAL A 113 -1.30 9.00 -5.84
N THR A 114 -0.21 8.48 -6.38
CA THR A 114 1.05 9.20 -6.58
C THR A 114 1.23 9.39 -8.08
N TYR A 115 1.55 10.60 -8.50
CA TYR A 115 1.72 10.99 -9.89
C TYR A 115 2.69 12.15 -10.03
N SER A 116 3.31 12.32 -11.20
CA SER A 116 4.11 13.49 -11.53
C SER A 116 3.24 14.48 -12.30
N ALA A 117 3.07 15.69 -11.79
CA ALA A 117 2.36 16.79 -12.44
C ALA A 117 3.31 17.68 -13.23
N GLY A 118 2.96 18.02 -14.48
CA GLY A 118 3.78 18.83 -15.36
C GLY A 118 3.41 20.31 -15.29
N GLU A 119 4.34 21.14 -14.88
CA GLU A 119 4.25 22.60 -15.02
C GLU A 119 4.79 23.03 -16.38
N VAL A 120 3.90 23.61 -17.20
CA VAL A 120 4.27 24.07 -18.55
C VAL A 120 4.80 25.50 -18.47
N THR A 121 6.09 25.69 -18.81
CA THR A 121 6.73 27.01 -18.89
C THR A 121 7.19 27.29 -20.32
N THR A 122 7.14 28.55 -20.74
CA THR A 122 7.62 28.96 -22.06
C THR A 122 9.02 29.54 -21.94
N LYS A 123 9.98 28.95 -22.64
CA LYS A 123 11.34 29.49 -22.77
C LYS A 123 11.57 30.05 -24.16
N GLU A 124 12.29 31.17 -24.22
CA GLU A 124 12.76 31.73 -25.49
C GLU A 124 14.07 31.04 -25.89
N VAL A 125 14.07 30.42 -27.05
CA VAL A 125 15.25 29.78 -27.63
C VAL A 125 15.71 30.58 -28.84
N LYS A 126 16.94 31.11 -28.80
CA LYS A 126 17.55 31.83 -29.91
C LYS A 126 18.20 30.82 -30.88
N LYS A 127 17.72 30.78 -32.11
CA LYS A 127 18.35 30.08 -33.24
C LYS A 127 18.87 31.13 -34.24
N GLY A 128 20.11 31.52 -34.09
CA GLY A 128 20.70 32.57 -34.91
C GLY A 128 20.09 33.95 -34.66
N LYS A 129 19.47 34.55 -35.65
CA LYS A 129 18.73 35.84 -35.52
C LYS A 129 17.29 35.69 -35.10
N ASP A 130 16.75 34.47 -35.13
CA ASP A 130 15.33 34.22 -34.82
C ASP A 130 15.21 33.77 -33.37
N THR A 131 14.19 34.31 -32.68
CA THR A 131 13.80 33.90 -31.33
C THR A 131 12.48 33.10 -31.44
N THR A 132 12.53 31.83 -31.09
CA THR A 132 11.35 30.96 -31.03
C THR A 132 10.97 30.67 -29.57
N LYS A 133 9.68 30.63 -29.29
CA LYS A 133 9.17 30.22 -27.98
C LYS A 133 8.97 28.70 -27.98
N GLN A 134 9.56 28.05 -27.00
CA GLN A 134 9.42 26.61 -26.81
C GLN A 134 8.79 26.33 -25.43
N ASN A 135 7.74 25.51 -25.42
CA ASN A 135 7.20 25.03 -24.16
C ASN A 135 8.12 23.98 -23.57
N VAL A 136 8.38 24.10 -22.27
CA VAL A 136 9.18 23.16 -21.50
C VAL A 136 8.32 22.71 -20.32
N VAL A 137 8.15 21.41 -20.18
CA VAL A 137 7.40 20.81 -19.06
C VAL A 137 8.39 20.40 -17.98
N LYS A 138 8.15 20.87 -16.76
CA LYS A 138 8.87 20.46 -15.56
C LYS A 138 7.93 19.66 -14.67
N TYR A 139 8.33 18.43 -14.35
CA TYR A 139 7.53 17.55 -13.51
C TYR A 139 7.89 17.70 -12.04
N HIS A 140 6.89 17.55 -11.18
CA HIS A 140 7.03 17.43 -9.72
C HIS A 140 6.06 16.35 -9.22
N ASP A 141 6.48 15.64 -8.19
CA ASP A 141 5.71 14.53 -7.63
C ASP A 141 4.63 15.04 -6.68
N GLU A 142 3.45 14.48 -6.83
CA GLU A 142 2.27 14.78 -6.04
C GLU A 142 1.64 13.50 -5.48
N THR A 143 1.02 13.61 -4.32
CA THR A 143 0.22 12.53 -3.73
C THR A 143 -1.10 13.09 -3.23
N THR A 144 -2.19 12.44 -3.60
CA THR A 144 -3.55 12.86 -3.23
C THR A 144 -4.45 11.68 -2.92
N LEU A 145 -5.54 11.90 -2.20
CA LEU A 145 -6.68 11.00 -2.24
C LEU A 145 -7.58 11.38 -3.42
N PHE A 146 -8.01 10.38 -4.15
CA PHE A 146 -8.87 10.50 -5.32
C PHE A 146 -10.07 9.59 -5.13
N THR A 147 -11.26 10.16 -4.95
CA THR A 147 -12.51 9.44 -4.74
C THR A 147 -13.33 9.43 -6.00
N ILE A 148 -13.80 8.26 -6.37
CA ILE A 148 -14.44 7.95 -7.64
C ILE A 148 -15.85 7.44 -7.34
N PRO A 149 -16.91 8.23 -7.63
CA PRO A 149 -18.27 7.72 -7.63
C PRO A 149 -18.47 6.76 -8.82
N TYR A 150 -18.97 5.57 -8.58
CA TYR A 150 -19.21 4.57 -9.62
C TYR A 150 -20.50 3.81 -9.39
N GLN A 151 -21.01 3.16 -10.41
CA GLN A 151 -22.16 2.27 -10.29
C GLN A 151 -21.96 0.99 -11.09
N LYS A 152 -22.67 -0.06 -10.64
CA LYS A 152 -22.72 -1.35 -11.30
C LYS A 152 -24.07 -1.54 -11.98
N VAL A 153 -24.04 -1.93 -13.25
CA VAL A 153 -25.24 -2.29 -14.01
C VAL A 153 -25.05 -3.68 -14.62
N GLY A 154 -25.79 -4.65 -14.08
CA GLY A 154 -25.55 -6.06 -14.43
C GLY A 154 -24.15 -6.51 -14.02
N SER A 155 -23.31 -6.91 -14.98
CA SER A 155 -21.91 -7.26 -14.77
C SER A 155 -20.92 -6.14 -15.15
N ALA A 156 -21.41 -4.96 -15.55
CA ALA A 156 -20.60 -3.84 -16.02
C ALA A 156 -20.57 -2.70 -14.98
N TYR A 157 -19.58 -1.82 -15.11
CA TYR A 157 -19.39 -0.66 -14.24
C TYR A 157 -19.28 0.62 -15.09
N TYR A 158 -19.60 1.76 -14.47
CA TYR A 158 -19.36 3.08 -15.07
C TYR A 158 -19.10 4.10 -13.96
N ILE A 159 -18.40 5.18 -14.31
CA ILE A 159 -18.21 6.33 -13.43
C ILE A 159 -19.49 7.15 -13.46
N SER A 160 -20.13 7.32 -12.31
CA SER A 160 -21.48 7.86 -12.20
C SER A 160 -21.54 9.36 -11.94
N ASP A 161 -20.43 9.94 -11.49
CA ASP A 161 -20.30 11.37 -11.22
C ASP A 161 -18.83 11.79 -11.30
N GLU A 162 -18.57 13.12 -11.25
CA GLU A 162 -17.21 13.66 -11.29
C GLU A 162 -16.39 13.19 -10.07
N PRO A 163 -15.21 12.60 -10.28
CA PRO A 163 -14.30 12.28 -9.21
C PRO A 163 -13.80 13.54 -8.49
N TYR A 164 -13.48 13.39 -7.21
CA TYR A 164 -13.00 14.50 -6.40
C TYR A 164 -11.73 14.17 -5.63
N PHE A 165 -10.99 15.23 -5.30
CA PHE A 165 -9.71 15.17 -4.63
C PHE A 165 -9.84 15.56 -3.16
N SER A 166 -9.03 14.93 -2.32
CA SER A 166 -8.86 15.33 -0.93
C SER A 166 -7.43 15.12 -0.45
N SER A 167 -7.06 15.81 0.62
CA SER A 167 -5.74 15.67 1.21
C SER A 167 -5.53 14.28 1.80
N VAL A 168 -4.32 13.76 1.65
CA VAL A 168 -3.93 12.54 2.37
C VAL A 168 -3.85 12.87 3.85
N PRO A 169 -4.64 12.21 4.72
CA PRO A 169 -4.56 12.47 6.15
C PRO A 169 -3.22 12.00 6.69
N ASP A 170 -2.67 12.76 7.63
CA ASP A 170 -1.57 12.26 8.45
C ASP A 170 -2.14 11.24 9.44
N LEU A 171 -1.81 9.97 9.19
CA LEU A 171 -2.25 8.85 10.03
C LEU A 171 -1.21 8.50 11.10
N GLN A 172 -0.12 9.24 11.18
CA GLN A 172 0.90 8.99 12.18
C GLN A 172 0.42 9.50 13.54
N ALA A 173 0.27 8.60 14.49
CA ALA A 173 -0.03 8.97 15.86
C ALA A 173 1.16 9.71 16.48
N THR A 174 0.86 10.69 17.32
CA THR A 174 1.87 11.38 18.12
C THR A 174 2.23 10.57 19.35
N GLU A 175 3.41 10.82 19.94
CA GLU A 175 3.92 10.09 21.11
C GLU A 175 2.90 10.05 22.27
N ASN A 176 2.16 11.13 22.50
CA ASN A 176 1.16 11.22 23.56
C ASN A 176 -0.10 10.36 23.31
N GLN A 177 -0.30 9.88 22.09
CA GLN A 177 -1.48 9.09 21.69
C GLN A 177 -1.24 7.58 21.76
N VAL A 178 0.01 7.16 21.91
CA VAL A 178 0.36 5.74 21.91
C VAL A 178 0.68 5.24 23.30
N PRO A 179 0.30 3.99 23.66
CA PRO A 179 0.71 3.41 24.92
C PRO A 179 2.23 3.19 24.91
N THR A 180 2.89 3.57 26.00
CA THR A 180 4.33 3.32 26.16
C THR A 180 4.57 1.82 26.21
N LYS A 181 5.47 1.33 25.38
CA LYS A 181 5.97 -0.04 25.48
C LYS A 181 7.25 -0.02 26.29
N THR A 182 7.26 -0.74 27.39
CA THR A 182 8.41 -0.82 28.27
C THR A 182 8.92 -2.25 28.32
N TRP A 183 10.22 -2.38 28.48
CA TRP A 183 10.81 -3.67 28.83
C TRP A 183 10.28 -4.05 30.22
N SER A 184 9.35 -4.99 30.26
CA SER A 184 8.73 -5.46 31.50
C SER A 184 9.08 -6.91 31.75
N GLY A 185 9.26 -7.24 32.99
CA GLY A 185 9.53 -8.58 33.49
C GLY A 185 10.58 -8.53 34.59
N THR A 186 10.32 -9.21 35.68
CA THR A 186 11.25 -9.33 36.77
C THR A 186 11.95 -10.70 36.60
N ASP A 187 13.25 -10.66 36.32
CA ASP A 187 14.04 -11.87 36.30
C ASP A 187 14.44 -12.23 37.75
N ASN A 188 13.64 -13.09 38.37
CA ASN A 188 13.84 -13.56 39.72
C ASN A 188 14.44 -14.98 39.76
N ASN A 189 15.00 -15.43 38.65
CA ASN A 189 15.62 -16.75 38.55
C ASN A 189 17.06 -16.77 39.07
N SER A 190 17.54 -17.93 39.48
CA SER A 190 18.96 -18.10 39.79
C SER A 190 19.84 -17.92 38.55
N ALA A 191 21.08 -17.51 38.72
CA ALA A 191 22.01 -17.29 37.62
C ALA A 191 22.21 -18.55 36.74
N SER A 192 22.11 -19.73 37.31
CA SER A 192 22.22 -21.00 36.57
C SER A 192 20.99 -21.23 35.68
N VAL A 193 19.78 -20.99 36.19
CA VAL A 193 18.53 -21.13 35.43
C VAL A 193 18.50 -20.10 34.29
N LYS A 194 18.86 -18.83 34.56
CA LYS A 194 18.94 -17.81 33.51
C LYS A 194 19.92 -18.23 32.41
N LYS A 195 21.09 -18.73 32.75
CA LYS A 195 22.09 -19.20 31.78
C LYS A 195 21.55 -20.35 30.90
N ASP A 196 20.80 -21.28 31.48
CA ASP A 196 20.17 -22.37 30.70
C ASP A 196 19.08 -21.86 29.77
N LEU A 197 18.25 -20.92 30.23
CA LEU A 197 17.21 -20.28 29.42
C LEU A 197 17.80 -19.44 28.27
N ASP A 198 18.87 -18.68 28.52
CA ASP A 198 19.60 -17.94 27.48
C ASP A 198 20.17 -18.89 26.41
N LYS A 199 20.77 -20.03 26.85
CA LYS A 199 21.29 -21.06 25.94
C LYS A 199 20.17 -21.66 25.09
N PHE A 200 19.04 -22.00 25.71
CA PHE A 200 17.87 -22.52 25.01
C PHE A 200 17.34 -21.50 24.00
N THR A 201 17.18 -20.24 24.40
CA THR A 201 16.68 -19.15 23.55
C THR A 201 17.57 -18.93 22.32
N LYS A 202 18.90 -18.94 22.51
CA LYS A 202 19.84 -18.87 21.37
C LYS A 202 19.71 -20.08 20.44
N SER A 203 19.57 -21.28 20.98
CA SER A 203 19.36 -22.50 20.18
C SER A 203 18.02 -22.44 19.41
N LEU A 204 16.97 -21.94 20.04
CA LEU A 204 15.65 -21.76 19.44
C LEU A 204 15.71 -20.84 18.20
N PHE A 205 16.30 -19.66 18.33
CA PHE A 205 16.39 -18.71 17.22
C PHE A 205 17.41 -19.12 16.15
N THR A 206 18.45 -19.87 16.53
CA THR A 206 19.32 -20.53 15.55
C THR A 206 18.53 -21.55 14.72
N ALA A 207 17.78 -22.46 15.37
CA ALA A 207 16.95 -23.44 14.68
C ALA A 207 15.85 -22.77 13.83
N TYR A 208 15.27 -21.67 14.33
CA TYR A 208 14.26 -20.88 13.61
C TYR A 208 14.75 -20.40 12.23
N THR A 209 16.03 -20.14 12.06
CA THR A 209 16.61 -19.68 10.79
C THR A 209 17.33 -20.74 10.00
N THR A 210 17.69 -21.90 10.62
CA THR A 210 18.57 -22.89 9.96
C THR A 210 18.02 -24.30 9.92
N ASP A 211 17.21 -24.73 10.90
CA ASP A 211 16.85 -26.14 11.08
C ASP A 211 15.39 -26.32 11.53
N GLY A 212 14.51 -26.55 10.55
CA GLY A 212 13.09 -26.73 10.79
C GLY A 212 12.74 -28.01 11.58
N ASP A 213 13.55 -29.04 11.54
CA ASP A 213 13.27 -30.28 12.25
C ASP A 213 13.62 -30.14 13.72
N THR A 214 14.78 -29.59 14.05
CA THR A 214 15.11 -29.20 15.43
C THR A 214 14.06 -28.19 15.96
N LEU A 215 13.64 -27.20 15.18
CA LEU A 215 12.64 -26.20 15.58
C LEU A 215 11.32 -26.86 16.03
N LYS A 216 10.82 -27.84 15.27
CA LYS A 216 9.59 -28.59 15.62
C LYS A 216 9.70 -29.39 16.92
N LEU A 217 10.93 -29.84 17.26
CA LEU A 217 11.18 -30.59 18.50
C LEU A 217 11.20 -29.70 19.74
N ILE A 218 11.56 -28.42 19.59
CA ILE A 218 11.74 -27.49 20.71
C ILE A 218 10.75 -26.36 20.76
N SER A 219 9.82 -26.25 19.76
CA SER A 219 8.82 -25.19 19.75
C SER A 219 7.54 -25.56 19.00
N LYS A 220 6.46 -24.82 19.32
CA LYS A 220 5.20 -24.80 18.58
C LYS A 220 4.79 -23.36 18.30
N GLY A 221 4.41 -23.07 17.05
CA GLY A 221 3.96 -21.74 16.64
C GLY A 221 5.00 -20.95 15.85
N LEU A 222 6.22 -21.48 15.67
CA LEU A 222 7.20 -20.96 14.72
C LEU A 222 7.34 -21.89 13.52
N SER A 223 7.60 -21.29 12.37
CA SER A 223 7.96 -22.01 11.13
C SER A 223 9.34 -21.54 10.66
N LEU A 224 10.10 -22.45 10.06
CA LEU A 224 11.45 -22.15 9.56
C LEU A 224 11.47 -20.89 8.68
N ASN A 225 12.29 -19.92 9.06
CA ASN A 225 12.47 -18.66 8.34
C ASN A 225 13.84 -18.61 7.64
N LYS A 226 13.91 -19.11 6.42
CA LYS A 226 15.16 -19.14 5.61
C LYS A 226 15.59 -17.76 5.09
N GLY A 227 14.75 -16.74 5.21
CA GLY A 227 15.04 -15.38 4.76
C GLY A 227 15.89 -14.57 5.72
N GLN A 228 16.19 -15.12 6.90
CA GLN A 228 16.90 -14.41 7.96
C GLN A 228 17.99 -15.27 8.58
N GLU A 229 18.92 -14.62 9.25
CA GLU A 229 20.00 -15.22 10.04
C GLU A 229 19.95 -14.66 11.45
N PHE A 230 19.88 -15.51 12.48
CA PHE A 230 20.01 -15.10 13.87
C PHE A 230 21.46 -14.71 14.19
N LYS A 231 21.66 -13.51 14.74
CA LYS A 231 22.98 -12.97 15.09
C LYS A 231 23.26 -13.00 16.58
N SER A 232 22.35 -12.47 17.39
CA SER A 232 22.57 -12.40 18.84
C SER A 232 21.26 -12.33 19.62
N LEU A 233 21.31 -12.81 20.86
CA LEU A 233 20.35 -12.49 21.91
C LEU A 233 20.91 -11.27 22.66
N ASP A 234 20.24 -10.11 22.46
CA ASP A 234 20.73 -8.83 22.95
C ASP A 234 20.29 -8.57 24.39
N GLN A 235 19.02 -8.92 24.66
CA GLN A 235 18.45 -8.80 25.98
C GLN A 235 17.40 -9.90 26.21
N ALA A 236 17.30 -10.41 27.42
CA ALA A 236 16.29 -11.38 27.82
C ALA A 236 15.89 -11.23 29.27
N THR A 237 14.59 -11.35 29.52
CA THR A 237 14.01 -11.48 30.86
C THR A 237 13.12 -12.72 30.88
N TYR A 238 13.22 -13.48 31.91
CA TYR A 238 12.46 -14.72 32.12
C TYR A 238 11.73 -14.64 33.45
N GLU A 239 10.45 -14.42 33.43
CA GLU A 239 9.62 -14.38 34.61
C GLU A 239 9.07 -15.77 34.91
N SER A 240 9.42 -16.33 36.09
CA SER A 240 8.89 -17.62 36.50
C SER A 240 7.39 -17.52 36.79
N GLN A 241 6.61 -18.38 36.12
CA GLN A 241 5.15 -18.49 36.30
C GLN A 241 4.75 -19.71 37.19
N GLY A 242 5.70 -20.33 37.85
CA GLY A 242 5.49 -21.60 38.56
C GLY A 242 5.53 -22.82 37.63
N ASP A 243 5.45 -24.04 38.22
CA ASP A 243 5.35 -25.30 37.48
C ASP A 243 6.32 -25.49 36.30
N ASN A 244 7.58 -25.04 36.48
CA ASN A 244 8.60 -25.09 35.43
C ASN A 244 8.26 -24.28 34.13
N LYS A 245 7.40 -23.28 34.26
CA LYS A 245 7.04 -22.35 33.16
C LYS A 245 7.69 -20.98 33.37
N TYR A 246 8.13 -20.40 32.26
CA TYR A 246 8.74 -19.07 32.23
C TYR A 246 8.11 -18.26 31.13
N HIS A 247 7.71 -17.04 31.45
CA HIS A 247 7.38 -16.04 30.43
C HIS A 247 8.66 -15.33 29.99
N ALA A 248 9.02 -15.50 28.73
CA ALA A 248 10.22 -14.92 28.16
C ALA A 248 9.86 -13.63 27.40
N VAL A 249 10.59 -12.55 27.66
CA VAL A 249 10.61 -11.33 26.86
C VAL A 249 12.03 -11.16 26.37
N VAL A 250 12.23 -11.20 25.06
CA VAL A 250 13.57 -11.18 24.46
C VAL A 250 13.67 -10.17 23.33
N GLN A 251 14.85 -9.60 23.19
CA GLN A 251 15.27 -8.82 22.05
C GLN A 251 16.44 -9.53 21.39
N ILE A 252 16.35 -9.70 20.08
CA ILE A 252 17.37 -10.39 19.28
C ILE A 252 17.76 -9.53 18.09
N THR A 253 19.01 -9.67 17.65
CA THR A 253 19.46 -9.12 16.36
C THR A 253 19.36 -10.20 15.28
N MET A 254 18.69 -9.85 14.20
CA MET A 254 18.55 -10.67 12.99
C MET A 254 19.24 -9.97 11.82
N LYS A 255 19.55 -10.74 10.75
CA LYS A 255 20.10 -10.22 9.50
C LYS A 255 19.33 -10.78 8.31
N ASN A 256 19.01 -9.93 7.35
CA ASN A 256 18.45 -10.30 6.06
C ASN A 256 19.14 -9.53 4.92
N ALA A 257 18.58 -9.53 3.72
CA ALA A 257 19.12 -8.82 2.56
C ALA A 257 19.20 -7.29 2.74
N LEU A 258 18.39 -6.71 3.65
CA LEU A 258 18.41 -5.27 3.96
C LEU A 258 19.45 -4.90 5.02
N GLY A 259 20.11 -5.90 5.65
CA GLY A 259 21.08 -5.70 6.73
C GLY A 259 20.63 -6.30 8.05
N THR A 260 21.18 -5.76 9.16
CA THR A 260 20.83 -6.17 10.53
C THR A 260 19.68 -5.33 11.07
N HIS A 261 18.78 -5.98 11.81
CA HIS A 261 17.67 -5.31 12.50
C HIS A 261 17.36 -6.05 13.81
N VAL A 262 16.62 -5.38 14.67
CA VAL A 262 16.23 -5.89 15.98
C VAL A 262 14.79 -6.39 15.91
N GLU A 263 14.54 -7.55 16.52
CA GLU A 263 13.19 -8.11 16.70
C GLU A 263 12.92 -8.37 18.19
N ASN A 264 11.68 -8.13 18.61
CA ASN A 264 11.22 -8.39 19.97
C ASN A 264 10.25 -9.57 19.97
N TYR A 265 10.39 -10.43 20.95
CA TYR A 265 9.51 -11.58 21.11
C TYR A 265 9.06 -11.72 22.57
N GLN A 266 7.84 -12.20 22.73
CA GLN A 266 7.33 -12.78 23.97
C GLN A 266 6.94 -14.22 23.68
N PHE A 267 7.24 -15.13 24.57
CA PHE A 267 6.83 -16.53 24.46
C PHE A 267 6.90 -17.24 25.81
N THR A 268 6.25 -18.39 25.90
CA THR A 268 6.29 -19.25 27.07
C THR A 268 7.37 -20.32 26.88
N ILE A 269 8.23 -20.55 27.88
CA ILE A 269 9.16 -21.67 27.93
C ILE A 269 8.69 -22.64 29.00
N GLU A 270 8.53 -23.91 28.65
CA GLU A 270 8.23 -24.98 29.57
C GLU A 270 9.44 -25.90 29.73
N LYS A 271 9.85 -26.17 30.97
CA LYS A 271 10.90 -27.15 31.27
C LYS A 271 10.33 -28.56 31.30
N GLN A 272 10.78 -29.41 30.39
CA GLN A 272 10.38 -30.81 30.25
C GLN A 272 11.54 -31.72 30.64
N LYS A 273 11.48 -32.34 31.82
CA LYS A 273 12.56 -33.23 32.32
C LYS A 273 13.97 -32.62 32.16
N GLN A 274 14.63 -32.85 31.03
CA GLN A 274 16.00 -32.37 30.74
C GLN A 274 16.05 -31.37 29.56
N SER A 275 14.92 -30.99 29.01
CA SER A 275 14.81 -30.09 27.85
C SER A 275 13.88 -28.91 28.13
N TYR A 276 13.86 -27.95 27.22
CA TYR A 276 12.93 -26.85 27.22
C TYR A 276 12.10 -26.87 25.94
N PHE A 277 10.86 -26.37 26.00
CA PHE A 277 9.94 -26.28 24.89
C PHE A 277 9.28 -24.89 24.87
N ALA A 278 9.19 -24.22 23.69
CA ALA A 278 8.69 -22.89 23.57
C ALA A 278 7.33 -22.86 22.84
N THR A 279 6.39 -22.03 23.34
CA THR A 279 5.04 -21.82 22.80
C THR A 279 4.60 -20.36 22.88
N ASP A 280 3.43 -20.04 22.33
CA ASP A 280 2.71 -18.77 22.53
C ASP A 280 3.48 -17.53 22.08
N PHE A 281 4.10 -17.60 20.91
CA PHE A 281 4.93 -16.53 20.37
C PHE A 281 4.14 -15.28 19.98
N LYS A 282 4.64 -14.12 20.40
CA LYS A 282 4.19 -12.79 19.97
C LYS A 282 5.39 -11.94 19.57
N HIS A 283 5.31 -11.24 18.44
CA HIS A 283 6.36 -10.33 17.93
C HIS A 283 6.18 -8.92 18.49
N THR A 284 6.20 -8.75 19.79
CA THR A 284 6.03 -7.43 20.45
C THR A 284 6.59 -7.45 21.85
N LEU A 285 6.93 -6.27 22.37
CA LEU A 285 7.14 -6.09 23.80
C LEU A 285 5.79 -6.05 24.54
N PRO A 286 5.76 -6.40 25.82
CA PRO A 286 4.59 -6.21 26.65
C PRO A 286 4.13 -4.75 26.68
N GLU A 287 2.83 -4.53 26.76
CA GLU A 287 2.31 -3.18 27.01
C GLU A 287 2.63 -2.78 28.46
N GLY A 288 3.16 -1.56 28.63
CA GLY A 288 3.36 -0.98 29.95
C GLY A 288 2.01 -0.89 30.69
N LYS A 289 2.01 -1.16 31.98
CA LYS A 289 0.83 -0.88 32.81
C LYS A 289 0.57 0.60 32.73
N LYS A 290 -0.64 1.03 32.38
CA LYS A 290 -1.07 2.41 32.58
C LYS A 290 -1.08 2.62 34.10
N GLU A 291 -0.21 3.47 34.60
CA GLU A 291 -0.30 4.01 35.94
C GLU A 291 -1.51 4.94 36.06
#